data_1158486dc5f8383ca42b11eaf062a485
#
_entry.id   1158486dc5f8383ca42b11eaf062a485
#
_cell.length_a   1.000
_cell.length_b   1.000
_cell.length_c   1.000
_cell.angle_alpha   90.00
_cell.angle_beta   90.00
_cell.angle_gamma   90.00
#
_symmetry.space_group_name_H-M   'P 1'
#
loop_
_entity.id
_entity.type
_entity.pdbx_description
1 polymer ?
#
loop_
_entity_poly.entity_id
_entity_poly.type
_entity_poly.pdbx_seq_one_letter_code
_entity_poly.pdbx_strand_id
1 'polypeptide(L)'
;MGSEIVNYNLCEDNHWQPDFDELEKMDLSRVKIMWTNYPNMPTGANATMELYEKLVNFARRHNIVIVNDNPYSFILNKKPLSILNVPRSQRSCIEFNSMSKSHNMPGWRVGMLATNAQFIQWILKIKSNIDSGTFRPMQLPPHKLTTIVWNGTKKRTSMYIAAAANWQKRL
;
A
#
# COMPACT_ATOMS: atom_id res chain seq x y z
N MET A 1 13.61 14.77 13.10
CA MET A 1 12.23 14.76 13.54
C MET A 1 11.97 14.04 14.87
N GLY A 2 12.90 13.46 15.57
CA GLY A 2 12.75 12.91 16.93
C GLY A 2 11.78 11.74 17.11
N SER A 3 11.33 11.10 16.02
CA SER A 3 10.53 9.88 16.10
C SER A 3 11.43 8.67 16.32
N GLU A 4 11.05 7.82 17.24
CA GLU A 4 11.69 6.54 17.49
C GLU A 4 11.01 5.46 16.63
N ILE A 5 11.82 4.55 16.08
CA ILE A 5 11.32 3.44 15.26
C ILE A 5 11.27 2.20 16.16
N VAL A 6 10.09 1.58 16.18
CA VAL A 6 9.85 0.30 16.84
C VAL A 6 9.54 -0.71 15.74
N ASN A 7 10.31 -1.79 15.67
CA ASN A 7 10.13 -2.83 14.67
C ASN A 7 9.21 -3.93 15.17
N TYR A 8 8.43 -4.50 14.27
CA TYR A 8 7.72 -5.76 14.45
C TYR A 8 8.12 -6.75 13.35
N ASN A 9 8.14 -8.02 13.68
CA ASN A 9 8.60 -9.06 12.77
C ASN A 9 7.44 -9.60 11.93
N LEU A 10 7.77 -9.99 10.70
CA LEU A 10 6.93 -10.79 9.83
C LEU A 10 7.66 -12.11 9.57
N CYS A 11 6.96 -13.24 9.65
CA CYS A 11 7.54 -14.55 9.39
C CYS A 11 6.67 -15.37 8.42
N GLU A 12 7.28 -16.34 7.79
CA GLU A 12 6.62 -17.22 6.82
C GLU A 12 5.51 -18.04 7.47
N ASP A 13 5.75 -18.54 8.68
CA ASP A 13 4.80 -19.36 9.44
C ASP A 13 3.48 -18.63 9.71
N ASN A 14 3.53 -17.30 9.81
CA ASN A 14 2.34 -16.44 9.94
C ASN A 14 1.95 -15.77 8.61
N HIS A 15 2.28 -16.38 7.48
CA HIS A 15 1.96 -15.86 6.15
C HIS A 15 2.38 -14.40 5.92
N TRP A 16 3.50 -13.98 6.53
CA TRP A 16 4.02 -12.62 6.48
C TRP A 16 3.04 -11.57 7.00
N GLN A 17 2.21 -11.95 7.97
CA GLN A 17 1.30 -11.04 8.67
C GLN A 17 1.89 -10.62 10.03
N PRO A 18 1.52 -9.43 10.53
CA PRO A 18 1.86 -9.05 11.90
C PRO A 18 1.29 -10.06 12.91
N ASP A 19 2.08 -10.41 13.90
CA ASP A 19 1.59 -11.16 15.04
C ASP A 19 0.93 -10.19 16.02
N PHE A 20 -0.40 -10.20 16.04
CA PHE A 20 -1.17 -9.28 16.88
C PHE A 20 -1.02 -9.60 18.36
N ASP A 21 -0.80 -10.84 18.74
CA ASP A 21 -0.60 -11.23 20.13
C ASP A 21 0.74 -10.72 20.65
N GLU A 22 1.77 -10.70 19.81
CA GLU A 22 3.04 -10.06 20.15
C GLU A 22 2.92 -8.54 20.17
N LEU A 23 2.20 -7.93 19.23
CA LEU A 23 1.97 -6.48 19.22
C LEU A 23 1.22 -6.00 20.47
N GLU A 24 0.24 -6.77 20.95
CA GLU A 24 -0.52 -6.42 22.18
C GLU A 24 0.34 -6.47 23.46
N LYS A 25 1.47 -7.19 23.45
CA LYS A 25 2.42 -7.23 24.57
C LYS A 25 3.38 -6.03 24.60
N MET A 26 3.43 -5.27 23.51
CA MET A 26 4.33 -4.10 23.40
C MET A 26 3.75 -2.88 24.11
N ASP A 27 4.60 -1.98 24.57
CA ASP A 27 4.15 -0.65 25.00
C ASP A 27 3.80 0.21 23.78
N LEU A 28 2.52 0.30 23.47
CA LEU A 28 1.97 1.05 22.35
C LEU A 28 1.55 2.48 22.72
N SER A 29 1.71 2.91 23.96
CA SER A 29 1.22 4.20 24.47
C SER A 29 1.74 5.42 23.68
N ARG A 30 2.97 5.33 23.17
CA ARG A 30 3.63 6.36 22.38
C ARG A 30 3.59 6.12 20.87
N VAL A 31 3.13 4.96 20.41
CA VAL A 31 3.03 4.63 18.99
C VAL A 31 1.90 5.44 18.35
N LYS A 32 2.21 6.12 17.26
CA LYS A 32 1.24 6.95 16.51
C LYS A 32 0.95 6.43 15.12
N ILE A 33 1.93 5.78 14.50
CA ILE A 33 1.84 5.30 13.12
C ILE A 33 2.39 3.89 13.08
N MET A 34 1.69 3.01 12.37
CA MET A 34 2.16 1.68 12.01
C MET A 34 2.21 1.57 10.47
N TRP A 35 3.38 1.25 9.94
CA TRP A 35 3.58 1.03 8.52
C TRP A 35 3.32 -0.43 8.17
N THR A 36 2.54 -0.66 7.13
CA THR A 36 2.31 -1.97 6.52
C THR A 36 2.57 -1.89 5.03
N ASN A 37 2.91 -3.02 4.41
CA ASN A 37 3.11 -3.07 2.96
C ASN A 37 2.46 -4.35 2.42
N TYR A 38 1.32 -4.20 1.75
CA TYR A 38 0.60 -5.32 1.13
C TYR A 38 0.04 -4.92 -0.24
N PRO A 39 0.32 -5.74 -1.30
CA PRO A 39 1.17 -6.94 -1.31
C PRO A 39 2.58 -6.65 -0.80
N ASN A 40 3.11 -7.57 0.05
CA ASN A 40 4.36 -7.35 0.77
C ASN A 40 5.59 -7.45 -0.14
N MET A 41 6.55 -6.60 0.05
CA MET A 41 7.85 -6.66 -0.59
C MET A 41 8.92 -7.01 0.47
N PRO A 42 9.75 -8.03 0.26
CA PRO A 42 9.99 -8.76 -1.01
C PRO A 42 9.19 -10.06 -1.17
N THR A 43 8.37 -10.47 -0.20
CA THR A 43 7.78 -11.81 -0.13
C THR A 43 6.67 -12.06 -1.15
N GLY A 44 6.00 -11.01 -1.63
CA GLY A 44 4.85 -11.11 -2.51
C GLY A 44 3.55 -11.51 -1.81
N ALA A 45 3.56 -11.65 -0.47
CA ALA A 45 2.38 -12.01 0.28
C ALA A 45 1.26 -10.99 0.11
N ASN A 46 0.07 -11.45 -0.26
CA ASN A 46 -1.10 -10.59 -0.40
C ASN A 46 -1.83 -10.42 0.93
N ALA A 47 -2.43 -9.27 1.13
CA ALA A 47 -3.39 -9.11 2.21
C ALA A 47 -4.69 -9.86 1.92
N THR A 48 -5.36 -10.30 2.97
CA THR A 48 -6.76 -10.72 2.96
C THR A 48 -7.65 -9.62 3.56
N MET A 49 -8.95 -9.68 3.32
CA MET A 49 -9.87 -8.76 3.99
C MET A 49 -9.84 -8.94 5.50
N GLU A 50 -9.70 -10.17 5.96
CA GLU A 50 -9.56 -10.50 7.38
C GLU A 50 -8.35 -9.81 8.02
N LEU A 51 -7.19 -9.84 7.35
CA LEU A 51 -6.00 -9.12 7.82
C LEU A 51 -6.26 -7.61 7.90
N TYR A 52 -6.88 -7.03 6.87
CA TYR A 52 -7.19 -5.60 6.88
C TYR A 52 -8.20 -5.24 7.99
N GLU A 53 -9.17 -6.09 8.26
CA GLU A 53 -10.11 -5.91 9.37
C GLU A 53 -9.38 -5.97 10.73
N LYS A 54 -8.47 -6.93 10.93
CA LYS A 54 -7.64 -7.02 12.14
C LYS A 54 -6.79 -5.75 12.32
N LEU A 55 -6.13 -5.29 11.27
CA LEU A 55 -5.32 -4.06 11.29
C LEU A 55 -6.16 -2.82 11.64
N VAL A 56 -7.32 -2.65 11.01
CA VAL A 56 -8.20 -1.52 11.29
C VAL A 56 -8.74 -1.55 12.72
N ASN A 57 -9.09 -2.73 13.23
CA ASN A 57 -9.56 -2.89 14.60
C ASN A 57 -8.44 -2.63 15.62
N PHE A 58 -7.23 -3.13 15.36
CA PHE A 58 -6.04 -2.84 16.15
C PHE A 58 -5.74 -1.33 16.19
N ALA A 59 -5.71 -0.69 15.03
CA ALA A 59 -5.50 0.75 14.91
C ALA A 59 -6.48 1.57 15.77
N ARG A 60 -7.74 1.18 15.77
CA ARG A 60 -8.78 1.86 16.54
C ARG A 60 -8.63 1.68 18.04
N ARG A 61 -8.31 0.45 18.49
CA ARG A 61 -8.13 0.17 19.92
C ARG A 61 -6.97 0.98 20.51
N HIS A 62 -5.88 1.10 19.77
CA HIS A 62 -4.65 1.74 20.24
C HIS A 62 -4.49 3.20 19.79
N ASN A 63 -5.48 3.77 19.09
CA ASN A 63 -5.40 5.12 18.53
C ASN A 63 -4.13 5.33 17.66
N ILE A 64 -3.84 4.33 16.82
CA ILE A 64 -2.72 4.31 15.88
C ILE A 64 -3.25 4.55 14.48
N VAL A 65 -2.48 5.24 13.64
CA VAL A 65 -2.77 5.39 12.21
C VAL A 65 -2.02 4.31 11.44
N ILE A 66 -2.74 3.45 10.71
CA ILE A 66 -2.12 2.52 9.76
C ILE A 66 -1.80 3.26 8.47
N VAL A 67 -0.56 3.12 8.02
CA VAL A 67 -0.13 3.58 6.70
C VAL A 67 0.20 2.35 5.87
N ASN A 68 -0.67 2.02 4.92
CA ASN A 68 -0.46 0.87 4.03
C ASN A 68 0.18 1.34 2.72
N ASP A 69 1.41 0.90 2.47
CA ASP A 69 2.09 1.09 1.19
C ASP A 69 1.67 -0.01 0.21
N ASN A 70 0.91 0.35 -0.82
CA ASN A 70 0.26 -0.58 -1.73
C ASN A 70 0.62 -0.31 -3.20
N PRO A 71 1.89 -0.38 -3.61
CA PRO A 71 2.27 -0.16 -5.00
C PRO A 71 2.08 -1.40 -5.89
N TYR A 72 1.84 -2.57 -5.31
CA TYR A 72 1.88 -3.87 -6.01
C TYR A 72 0.51 -4.52 -6.20
N SER A 73 -0.59 -3.97 -5.70
CA SER A 73 -1.91 -4.63 -5.74
C SER A 73 -2.40 -5.00 -7.13
N PHE A 74 -1.92 -4.31 -8.17
CA PHE A 74 -2.29 -4.62 -9.57
C PHE A 74 -1.27 -5.52 -10.28
N ILE A 75 -0.21 -5.99 -9.60
CA ILE A 75 0.80 -6.84 -10.19
C ILE A 75 0.47 -8.30 -9.88
N LEU A 76 0.30 -9.11 -10.92
CA LEU A 76 0.00 -10.56 -10.82
C LEU A 76 -1.17 -10.91 -9.87
N ASN A 77 -1.99 -9.94 -9.53
CA ASN A 77 -3.08 -10.08 -8.58
C ASN A 77 -4.44 -9.93 -9.31
N LYS A 78 -5.24 -10.99 -9.25
CA LYS A 78 -6.57 -11.02 -9.90
C LYS A 78 -7.64 -10.29 -9.10
N LYS A 79 -7.41 -10.13 -7.80
CA LYS A 79 -8.37 -9.51 -6.86
C LYS A 79 -7.64 -8.48 -6.00
N PRO A 80 -7.28 -7.31 -6.58
CA PRO A 80 -6.63 -6.27 -5.80
C PRO A 80 -7.53 -5.81 -4.66
N LEU A 81 -6.94 -5.73 -3.46
CA LEU A 81 -7.62 -5.26 -2.26
C LEU A 81 -6.98 -3.96 -1.79
N SER A 82 -7.78 -3.15 -1.11
CA SER A 82 -7.37 -1.95 -0.41
C SER A 82 -7.77 -2.05 1.05
N ILE A 83 -6.94 -1.55 1.95
CA ILE A 83 -7.32 -1.44 3.37
C ILE A 83 -8.54 -0.52 3.53
N LEU A 84 -8.76 0.38 2.58
CA LEU A 84 -9.93 1.27 2.56
C LEU A 84 -11.23 0.56 2.18
N ASN A 85 -11.19 -0.71 1.76
CA ASN A 85 -12.39 -1.53 1.60
C ASN A 85 -13.03 -1.93 2.94
N VAL A 86 -12.28 -1.88 4.05
CA VAL A 86 -12.83 -2.12 5.38
C VAL A 86 -13.74 -0.95 5.79
N PRO A 87 -14.96 -1.18 6.26
CA PRO A 87 -15.87 -0.11 6.63
C PRO A 87 -15.27 0.85 7.68
N ARG A 88 -15.34 2.14 7.42
CA ARG A 88 -14.83 3.22 8.28
C ARG A 88 -13.30 3.21 8.49
N SER A 89 -12.53 2.45 7.72
CA SER A 89 -11.07 2.41 7.81
C SER A 89 -10.42 3.78 7.59
N GLN A 90 -10.98 4.62 6.74
CA GLN A 90 -10.49 5.97 6.48
C GLN A 90 -10.34 6.85 7.75
N ARG A 91 -10.94 6.46 8.88
CA ARG A 91 -10.77 7.19 10.15
C ARG A 91 -9.40 6.96 10.80
N SER A 92 -8.75 5.84 10.47
CA SER A 92 -7.47 5.44 11.06
C SER A 92 -6.47 4.88 10.03
N CYS A 93 -6.78 4.93 8.74
CA CYS A 93 -5.91 4.38 7.71
C CYS A 93 -5.62 5.38 6.61
N ILE A 94 -4.40 5.30 6.12
CA ILE A 94 -3.89 5.98 4.93
C ILE A 94 -3.39 4.90 3.99
N GLU A 95 -3.75 4.96 2.72
CA GLU A 95 -3.20 4.06 1.71
C GLU A 95 -2.43 4.85 0.65
N PHE A 96 -1.19 4.41 0.40
CA PHE A 96 -0.40 4.87 -0.73
C PHE A 96 -0.53 3.91 -1.89
N ASN A 97 -0.59 4.45 -3.10
CA ASN A 97 -0.44 3.69 -4.33
C ASN A 97 0.52 4.41 -5.27
N SER A 98 1.12 3.67 -6.19
CA SER A 98 2.15 4.19 -7.09
C SER A 98 1.96 3.66 -8.51
N MET A 99 2.17 4.55 -9.48
CA MET A 99 2.23 4.17 -10.89
C MET A 99 3.57 3.53 -11.28
N SER A 100 4.57 3.60 -10.41
CA SER A 100 5.92 3.08 -10.69
C SER A 100 5.94 1.61 -11.06
N LYS A 101 5.14 0.79 -10.39
CA LYS A 101 5.11 -0.67 -10.58
C LYS A 101 3.96 -1.09 -11.49
N SER A 102 2.73 -0.80 -11.09
CA SER A 102 1.52 -1.20 -11.82
C SER A 102 1.48 -0.66 -13.25
N HIS A 103 2.01 0.53 -13.47
CA HIS A 103 1.97 1.22 -14.77
C HIS A 103 3.34 1.26 -15.49
N ASN A 104 4.38 0.69 -14.88
CA ASN A 104 5.75 0.74 -15.41
C ASN A 104 6.25 2.16 -15.64
N MET A 105 5.94 3.06 -14.74
CA MET A 105 6.26 4.49 -14.81
C MET A 105 7.13 4.96 -13.63
N PRO A 106 8.25 4.27 -13.28
CA PRO A 106 9.03 4.66 -12.11
C PRO A 106 9.68 6.04 -12.25
N GLY A 107 10.12 6.41 -13.44
CA GLY A 107 10.74 7.70 -13.72
C GLY A 107 9.79 8.88 -13.66
N TRP A 108 8.49 8.66 -13.75
CA TRP A 108 7.49 9.73 -13.75
C TRP A 108 7.19 10.30 -12.35
N ARG A 109 7.60 9.57 -11.30
CA ARG A 109 7.43 9.99 -9.90
C ARG A 109 5.98 10.34 -9.53
N VAL A 110 5.01 9.53 -10.02
CA VAL A 110 3.59 9.70 -9.77
C VAL A 110 3.07 8.62 -8.85
N GLY A 111 2.43 9.04 -7.79
CA GLY A 111 1.70 8.22 -6.85
C GLY A 111 0.47 8.96 -6.35
N MET A 112 -0.32 8.27 -5.56
CA MET A 112 -1.47 8.85 -4.89
C MET A 112 -1.54 8.40 -3.44
N LEU A 113 -2.22 9.19 -2.65
CA LEU A 113 -2.57 8.90 -1.26
C LEU A 113 -4.08 9.01 -1.12
N ALA A 114 -4.69 8.03 -0.49
CA ALA A 114 -6.12 7.99 -0.22
C ALA A 114 -6.37 7.85 1.29
N THR A 115 -7.23 8.70 1.83
CA THR A 115 -7.65 8.71 3.24
C THR A 115 -8.80 9.70 3.43
N ASN A 116 -9.13 10.06 4.68
CA ASN A 116 -10.11 11.10 4.99
C ASN A 116 -9.58 12.54 4.76
N ALA A 117 -10.49 13.49 4.67
CA ALA A 117 -10.17 14.89 4.41
C ALA A 117 -9.24 15.52 5.47
N GLN A 118 -9.37 15.13 6.74
CA GLN A 118 -8.54 15.67 7.81
C GLN A 118 -7.07 15.29 7.66
N PHE A 119 -6.79 14.00 7.38
CA PHE A 119 -5.42 13.54 7.12
C PHE A 119 -4.86 14.17 5.85
N ILE A 120 -5.67 14.31 4.80
CA ILE A 120 -5.25 15.03 3.58
C ILE A 120 -4.82 16.46 3.90
N GLN A 121 -5.58 17.19 4.69
CA GLN A 121 -5.23 18.56 5.07
C GLN A 121 -3.89 18.64 5.84
N TRP A 122 -3.67 17.73 6.79
CA TRP A 122 -2.40 17.68 7.53
C TRP A 122 -1.20 17.36 6.64
N ILE A 123 -1.36 16.39 5.75
CA ILE A 123 -0.30 16.01 4.81
C ILE A 123 -0.01 17.14 3.82
N LEU A 124 -1.04 17.78 3.27
CA LEU A 124 -0.88 18.89 2.35
C LEU A 124 -0.18 20.11 2.99
N LYS A 125 -0.42 20.36 4.27
CA LYS A 125 0.27 21.41 5.03
C LYS A 125 1.79 21.24 5.01
N ILE A 126 2.26 19.99 5.11
CA ILE A 126 3.68 19.65 5.09
C ILE A 126 4.18 19.58 3.64
N LYS A 127 3.46 18.87 2.78
CA LYS A 127 3.82 18.64 1.39
C LYS A 127 4.00 19.95 0.61
N SER A 128 3.11 20.92 0.79
CA SER A 128 3.18 22.22 0.12
C SER A 128 4.41 23.04 0.50
N ASN A 129 5.08 22.72 1.60
CA ASN A 129 6.35 23.33 2.01
C ASN A 129 7.59 22.53 1.58
N ILE A 130 7.41 21.26 1.18
CA ILE A 130 8.52 20.37 0.77
C ILE A 130 8.71 20.44 -0.74
N ASP A 131 7.63 20.46 -1.51
CA ASP A 131 7.70 20.50 -2.97
C ASP A 131 6.76 21.56 -3.57
N SER A 132 7.14 22.06 -4.74
CA SER A 132 6.38 23.08 -5.48
C SER A 132 5.23 22.50 -6.30
N GLY A 133 4.95 21.21 -6.15
CA GLY A 133 3.90 20.49 -6.87
C GLY A 133 4.41 19.58 -7.98
N THR A 134 3.51 18.79 -8.49
CA THR A 134 3.78 17.83 -9.56
C THR A 134 3.65 18.52 -10.93
N PHE A 135 4.51 18.19 -11.87
CA PHE A 135 4.46 18.71 -13.24
C PHE A 135 3.06 18.56 -13.85
N ARG A 136 2.43 19.68 -14.19
CA ARG A 136 1.02 19.75 -14.58
C ARG A 136 0.63 18.80 -15.72
N PRO A 137 1.42 18.59 -16.80
CA PRO A 137 1.08 17.64 -17.85
C PRO A 137 0.92 16.19 -17.34
N MET A 138 1.54 15.83 -16.23
CA MET A 138 1.37 14.50 -15.61
C MET A 138 0.09 14.38 -14.79
N GLN A 139 -0.51 15.50 -14.40
CA GLN A 139 -1.75 15.53 -13.63
C GLN A 139 -3.00 15.52 -14.52
N LEU A 140 -2.89 16.02 -15.75
CA LEU A 140 -4.03 16.28 -16.63
C LEU A 140 -4.69 15.03 -17.24
N PRO A 141 -4.02 13.89 -17.48
CA PRO A 141 -4.67 12.72 -18.08
C PRO A 141 -4.88 11.51 -17.17
N PRO A 142 -5.09 11.59 -15.84
CA PRO A 142 -5.22 10.38 -15.03
C PRO A 142 -6.30 9.43 -15.53
N HIS A 143 -7.43 9.95 -16.02
CA HIS A 143 -8.54 9.14 -16.51
C HIS A 143 -8.31 8.49 -17.88
N LYS A 144 -7.57 9.12 -18.78
CA LYS A 144 -7.18 8.51 -20.09
C LYS A 144 -5.98 7.58 -19.94
N LEU A 145 -4.98 7.96 -19.14
CA LEU A 145 -3.84 7.14 -18.85
C LEU A 145 -4.22 5.87 -18.09
N THR A 146 -5.12 5.96 -17.11
CA THR A 146 -5.59 4.77 -16.37
C THR A 146 -6.27 3.76 -17.29
N THR A 147 -7.05 4.19 -18.28
CA THR A 147 -7.72 3.27 -19.21
C THR A 147 -6.73 2.62 -20.18
N ILE A 148 -5.84 3.42 -20.78
CA ILE A 148 -4.84 2.91 -21.73
C ILE A 148 -3.84 1.99 -21.01
N VAL A 149 -3.39 2.39 -19.84
CA VAL A 149 -2.39 1.66 -19.08
C VAL A 149 -2.98 0.43 -18.40
N TRP A 150 -4.25 0.46 -17.99
CA TRP A 150 -4.96 -0.72 -17.47
C TRP A 150 -4.96 -1.87 -18.47
N ASN A 151 -5.26 -1.60 -19.73
CA ASN A 151 -5.20 -2.58 -20.81
C ASN A 151 -3.76 -3.07 -21.06
N GLY A 152 -2.78 -2.17 -21.04
CA GLY A 152 -1.36 -2.49 -21.14
C GLY A 152 -0.85 -3.32 -19.96
N THR A 153 -1.32 -3.03 -18.74
CA THR A 153 -0.97 -3.79 -17.53
C THR A 153 -1.52 -5.22 -17.59
N LYS A 154 -2.77 -5.41 -18.01
CA LYS A 154 -3.34 -6.75 -18.23
C LYS A 154 -2.53 -7.58 -19.23
N LYS A 155 -2.20 -6.99 -20.38
CA LYS A 155 -1.39 -7.65 -21.42
C LYS A 155 0.00 -8.02 -20.89
N ARG A 156 0.68 -7.11 -20.19
CA ARG A 156 2.00 -7.34 -19.60
C ARG A 156 1.94 -8.42 -18.52
N THR A 157 0.97 -8.38 -17.62
CA THR A 157 0.79 -9.40 -16.57
C THR A 157 0.61 -10.78 -17.17
N SER A 158 -0.21 -10.91 -18.23
CA SER A 158 -0.38 -12.20 -18.92
C SER A 158 0.90 -12.70 -19.57
N MET A 159 1.72 -11.81 -20.14
CA MET A 159 3.03 -12.15 -20.70
C MET A 159 4.02 -12.66 -19.66
N TYR A 160 4.09 -12.01 -18.50
CA TYR A 160 4.96 -12.44 -17.39
C TYR A 160 4.51 -13.78 -16.80
N ILE A 161 3.21 -14.00 -16.63
CA ILE A 161 2.69 -15.30 -16.19
C ILE A 161 3.04 -16.40 -17.17
N ALA A 162 2.87 -16.16 -18.47
CA ALA A 162 3.20 -17.11 -19.51
C ALA A 162 4.72 -17.40 -19.54
N ALA A 163 5.56 -16.38 -19.38
CA ALA A 163 7.01 -16.54 -19.30
C ALA A 163 7.42 -17.37 -18.07
N ALA A 164 6.88 -17.07 -16.89
CA ALA A 164 7.16 -17.81 -15.66
C ALA A 164 6.74 -19.28 -15.77
N ALA A 165 5.55 -19.56 -16.32
CA ALA A 165 5.08 -20.93 -16.55
C ALA A 165 5.97 -21.71 -17.55
N ASN A 166 6.53 -21.03 -18.54
CA ASN A 166 7.48 -21.65 -19.47
C ASN A 166 8.86 -21.93 -18.85
N TRP A 167 9.28 -21.11 -17.89
CA TRP A 167 10.50 -21.35 -17.11
C TRP A 167 10.36 -22.58 -16.21
N GLN A 168 9.25 -22.70 -15.48
CA GLN A 168 8.97 -23.85 -14.59
C GLN A 168 8.92 -25.19 -15.35
N LYS A 169 8.59 -25.19 -16.64
CA LYS A 169 8.59 -26.41 -17.47
C LYS A 169 9.99 -26.83 -17.96
N ARG A 170 11.01 -25.99 -17.75
CA ARG A 170 12.38 -26.22 -18.19
C ARG A 170 13.33 -26.66 -17.06
N LEU A 171 12.85 -26.63 -15.82
CA LEU A 171 13.51 -27.15 -14.61
C LEU A 171 12.95 -28.54 -14.27
#